data_42bafa6ba91fe359026a37bc37e678c2
#
_entry.id   42bafa6ba91fe359026a37bc37e678c2
#
_cell.length_a   1.000
_cell.length_b   1.000
_cell.length_c   1.000
_cell.angle_alpha   90.00
_cell.angle_beta   90.00
_cell.angle_gamma   90.00
#
_symmetry.space_group_name_H-M   'P 1'
#
loop_
_entity.id
_entity.type
_entity.pdbx_description
1 polymer ?
#
loop_
_entity_poly.entity_id
_entity_poly.type
_entity_poly.pdbx_seq_one_letter_code
_entity_poly.pdbx_strand_id
1 'polypeptide(L)'
;EALGAASLFIYWTAKGQFESIWQTLWFSIFHAVSAFTHGSFALFSDSLIRFQKDFFVQFVITTLIILGGLGFLVAYELKRWLEAKLFSEVGKKRFRLSVQTRLTVLTTLGIIVVGTLLIFISERTLAFASFSFFEALMNSYFFSIVPRTSGFNTIQMTDFSGTGVLLLMMLMFIGGSSGSTAGGIKVGTFGLLVAYTLARFRGET
;
A
#
# COMPACT_ATOMS: atom_id res chain seq x y z
N GLU A 1 4.82 9.85 8.34
CA GLU A 1 3.55 10.54 8.51
C GLU A 1 3.67 12.02 8.14
N ALA A 2 4.56 12.80 8.80
CA ALA A 2 4.69 14.24 8.60
C ALA A 2 4.93 14.63 7.12
N LEU A 3 5.79 13.91 6.42
CA LEU A 3 6.03 14.14 4.99
C LEU A 3 4.78 13.90 4.14
N GLY A 4 4.02 12.86 4.44
CA GLY A 4 2.76 12.57 3.75
C GLY A 4 1.71 13.65 4.02
N ALA A 5 1.56 14.07 5.28
CA ALA A 5 0.66 15.17 5.64
C ALA A 5 1.05 16.48 4.94
N ALA A 6 2.35 16.82 4.93
CA ALA A 6 2.84 18.00 4.23
C ALA A 6 2.59 17.94 2.71
N SER A 7 2.79 16.75 2.09
CA SER A 7 2.54 16.55 0.67
C SER A 7 1.06 16.74 0.31
N LEU A 8 0.15 16.16 1.11
CA LEU A 8 -1.29 16.34 0.94
C LEU A 8 -1.70 17.79 1.17
N PHE A 9 -1.15 18.44 2.21
CA PHE A 9 -1.45 19.84 2.53
C PHE A 9 -1.07 20.79 1.38
N ILE A 10 0.16 20.67 0.88
CA ILE A 10 0.64 21.50 -0.24
C ILE A 10 -0.24 21.26 -1.48
N TYR A 11 -0.51 20.01 -1.80
CA TYR A 11 -1.28 19.64 -2.98
C TYR A 11 -2.74 20.13 -2.93
N TRP A 12 -3.44 19.90 -1.80
CA TRP A 12 -4.81 20.33 -1.63
C TRP A 12 -4.95 21.86 -1.51
N THR A 13 -3.95 22.53 -0.92
CA THR A 13 -3.91 24.01 -0.89
C THR A 13 -3.73 24.55 -2.31
N ALA A 14 -2.82 23.98 -3.11
CA ALA A 14 -2.59 24.42 -4.48
C ALA A 14 -3.81 24.21 -5.39
N LYS A 15 -4.63 23.16 -5.12
CA LYS A 15 -5.89 22.90 -5.84
C LYS A 15 -7.09 23.68 -5.31
N GLY A 16 -6.98 24.38 -4.21
CA GLY A 16 -8.13 25.04 -3.57
C GLY A 16 -9.23 24.06 -3.16
N GLN A 17 -8.84 22.86 -2.69
CA GLN A 17 -9.78 21.76 -2.39
C GLN A 17 -10.74 22.09 -1.25
N PHE A 18 -10.36 22.95 -0.33
CA PHE A 18 -11.12 23.34 0.86
C PHE A 18 -11.17 24.87 0.99
N GLU A 19 -12.22 25.35 1.64
CA GLU A 19 -12.45 26.79 1.84
C GLU A 19 -11.48 27.43 2.85
N SER A 20 -10.99 26.64 3.81
CA SER A 20 -10.10 27.12 4.88
C SER A 20 -8.77 26.36 4.91
N ILE A 21 -7.67 27.10 5.11
CA ILE A 21 -6.33 26.52 5.27
C ILE A 21 -6.25 25.61 6.51
N TRP A 22 -6.99 25.92 7.57
CA TRP A 22 -7.05 25.11 8.77
C TRP A 22 -7.78 23.79 8.51
N GLN A 23 -8.82 23.80 7.70
CA GLN A 23 -9.50 22.60 7.26
C GLN A 23 -8.58 21.73 6.39
N THR A 24 -7.87 22.35 5.44
CA THR A 24 -6.88 21.65 4.61
C THR A 24 -5.81 20.98 5.47
N LEU A 25 -5.29 21.69 6.47
CA LEU A 25 -4.27 21.16 7.38
C LEU A 25 -4.81 19.97 8.19
N TRP A 26 -6.00 20.11 8.76
CA TRP A 26 -6.63 19.06 9.54
C TRP A 26 -6.88 17.80 8.72
N PHE A 27 -7.47 17.94 7.52
CA PHE A 27 -7.73 16.81 6.63
C PHE A 27 -6.44 16.13 6.17
N SER A 28 -5.39 16.90 5.89
CA SER A 28 -4.09 16.35 5.47
C SER A 28 -3.43 15.54 6.58
N ILE A 29 -3.40 16.05 7.80
CA ILE A 29 -2.84 15.35 8.96
C ILE A 29 -3.66 14.10 9.24
N PHE A 30 -4.99 14.22 9.31
CA PHE A 30 -5.88 13.12 9.65
C PHE A 30 -5.73 11.94 8.65
N HIS A 31 -5.80 12.22 7.33
CA HIS A 31 -5.69 11.17 6.34
C HIS A 31 -4.30 10.56 6.27
N ALA A 32 -3.24 11.35 6.49
CA ALA A 32 -1.88 10.81 6.54
C ALA A 32 -1.66 9.89 7.74
N VAL A 33 -2.15 10.26 8.91
CA VAL A 33 -2.09 9.42 10.12
C VAL A 33 -2.95 8.18 9.93
N SER A 34 -4.19 8.33 9.49
CA SER A 34 -5.12 7.21 9.25
C SER A 34 -4.56 6.21 8.24
N ALA A 35 -3.93 6.68 7.17
CA ALA A 35 -3.29 5.82 6.17
C ALA A 35 -2.09 5.04 6.73
N PHE A 36 -1.21 5.70 7.46
CA PHE A 36 0.00 5.08 8.03
C PHE A 36 -0.33 4.10 9.14
N THR A 37 -1.29 4.44 10.00
CA THR A 37 -1.71 3.57 11.11
C THR A 37 -2.68 2.46 10.68
N HIS A 38 -3.06 2.39 9.40
CA HIS A 38 -4.09 1.49 8.90
C HIS A 38 -5.45 1.67 9.60
N GLY A 39 -5.75 2.91 10.03
CA GLY A 39 -6.98 3.24 10.76
C GLY A 39 -8.25 3.20 9.91
N SER A 40 -8.12 3.33 8.58
CA SER A 40 -9.23 3.25 7.62
C SER A 40 -10.28 4.36 7.72
N PHE A 41 -10.07 5.35 8.58
CA PHE A 41 -11.02 6.45 8.75
C PHE A 41 -10.76 7.56 7.74
N ALA A 42 -11.81 8.01 7.08
CA ALA A 42 -11.82 9.21 6.25
C ALA A 42 -12.77 10.26 6.86
N LEU A 43 -12.41 11.53 6.71
CA LEU A 43 -13.30 12.65 7.09
C LEU A 43 -14.32 12.95 6.01
N PHE A 44 -14.24 12.27 4.87
CA PHE A 44 -15.22 12.34 3.79
C PHE A 44 -16.26 11.24 3.95
N SER A 45 -17.53 11.56 3.73
CA SER A 45 -18.64 10.60 3.79
C SER A 45 -18.56 9.49 2.74
N ASP A 46 -17.86 9.78 1.63
CA ASP A 46 -17.62 8.90 0.49
C ASP A 46 -16.21 8.27 0.49
N SER A 47 -15.54 8.23 1.64
CA SER A 47 -14.13 7.81 1.76
C SER A 47 -13.23 8.62 0.81
N LEU A 48 -12.52 8.00 -0.13
CA LEU A 48 -11.66 8.66 -1.12
C LEU A 48 -12.23 8.58 -2.54
N ILE A 49 -13.53 8.33 -2.73
CA ILE A 49 -14.16 8.18 -4.06
C ILE A 49 -14.00 9.46 -4.88
N ARG A 50 -14.07 10.63 -4.27
CA ARG A 50 -13.82 11.92 -4.96
C ARG A 50 -12.42 12.04 -5.56
N PHE A 51 -11.46 11.23 -5.10
CA PHE A 51 -10.08 11.19 -5.59
C PHE A 51 -9.79 9.97 -6.48
N GLN A 52 -10.83 9.30 -7.01
CA GLN A 52 -10.70 8.11 -7.87
C GLN A 52 -9.85 8.34 -9.13
N LYS A 53 -9.73 9.60 -9.61
CA LYS A 53 -8.91 10.00 -10.76
C LYS A 53 -7.66 10.79 -10.36
N ASP A 54 -7.45 11.00 -9.06
CA ASP A 54 -6.33 11.80 -8.57
C ASP A 54 -5.14 10.91 -8.21
N PHE A 55 -4.20 10.82 -9.16
CA PHE A 55 -2.98 10.03 -8.99
C PHE A 55 -2.18 10.41 -7.75
N PHE A 56 -2.00 11.71 -7.51
CA PHE A 56 -1.13 12.16 -6.43
C PHE A 56 -1.67 11.75 -5.06
N VAL A 57 -2.95 11.97 -4.80
CA VAL A 57 -3.58 11.59 -3.53
C VAL A 57 -3.50 10.08 -3.33
N GLN A 58 -3.85 9.28 -4.34
CA GLN A 58 -3.77 7.82 -4.26
C GLN A 58 -2.34 7.34 -4.01
N PHE A 59 -1.34 7.92 -4.68
CA PHE A 59 0.06 7.57 -4.52
C PHE A 59 0.58 7.89 -3.10
N VAL A 60 0.26 9.07 -2.56
CA VAL A 60 0.67 9.45 -1.19
C VAL A 60 0.02 8.51 -0.16
N ILE A 61 -1.28 8.27 -0.26
CA ILE A 61 -2.01 7.40 0.66
C ILE A 61 -1.47 5.96 0.60
N THR A 62 -1.31 5.38 -0.59
CA THR A 62 -0.78 4.00 -0.73
C THR A 62 0.66 3.88 -0.25
N THR A 63 1.49 4.90 -0.47
CA THR A 63 2.86 4.94 0.05
C THR A 63 2.87 4.93 1.58
N LEU A 64 2.01 5.72 2.23
CA LEU A 64 1.88 5.74 3.69
C LEU A 64 1.42 4.37 4.23
N ILE A 65 0.42 3.75 3.58
CA ILE A 65 -0.05 2.41 3.93
C ILE A 65 1.08 1.38 3.82
N ILE A 66 1.82 1.38 2.73
CA ILE A 66 2.96 0.45 2.54
C ILE A 66 4.00 0.66 3.64
N LEU A 67 4.38 1.91 3.93
CA LEU A 67 5.37 2.22 4.97
C LEU A 67 4.90 1.81 6.37
N GLY A 68 3.65 2.03 6.71
CA GLY A 68 3.04 1.57 7.97
C GLY A 68 3.00 0.03 8.06
N GLY A 69 2.70 -0.64 6.94
CA GLY A 69 2.61 -2.09 6.83
C GLY A 69 3.94 -2.84 6.79
N LEU A 70 5.07 -2.17 6.50
CA LEU A 70 6.40 -2.82 6.48
C LEU A 70 6.92 -3.19 7.87
N GLY A 71 6.46 -2.51 8.92
CA GLY A 71 6.92 -2.71 10.28
C GLY A 71 8.27 -2.03 10.58
N PHE A 72 8.47 -1.70 11.86
CA PHE A 72 9.60 -0.86 12.27
C PHE A 72 10.98 -1.54 12.07
N LEU A 73 11.07 -2.86 12.25
CA LEU A 73 12.34 -3.60 12.06
C LEU A 73 12.78 -3.55 10.59
N VAL A 74 11.85 -3.82 9.67
CA VAL A 74 12.12 -3.79 8.23
C VAL A 74 12.47 -2.37 7.79
N ALA A 75 11.71 -1.36 8.27
CA ALA A 75 11.97 0.05 7.97
C ALA A 75 13.37 0.48 8.49
N TYR A 76 13.76 0.06 9.70
CA TYR A 76 15.07 0.35 10.27
C TYR A 76 16.22 -0.29 9.45
N GLU A 77 16.08 -1.56 9.07
CA GLU A 77 17.08 -2.24 8.25
C GLU A 77 17.21 -1.62 6.85
N LEU A 78 16.08 -1.27 6.22
CA LEU A 78 16.08 -0.58 4.93
C LEU A 78 16.75 0.78 5.00
N LYS A 79 16.47 1.56 6.05
CA LYS A 79 17.13 2.85 6.28
C LYS A 79 18.65 2.67 6.40
N ARG A 80 19.11 1.75 7.25
CA ARG A 80 20.56 1.47 7.42
C ARG A 80 21.21 0.98 6.14
N TRP A 81 20.52 0.14 5.38
CA TRP A 81 21.01 -0.35 4.10
C TRP A 81 21.15 0.80 3.09
N LEU A 82 20.18 1.71 3.05
CA LEU A 82 20.20 2.87 2.17
C LEU A 82 21.32 3.84 2.57
N GLU A 83 21.47 4.14 3.85
CA GLU A 83 22.55 4.97 4.38
C GLU A 83 23.93 4.38 4.05
N ALA A 84 24.09 3.07 4.25
CA ALA A 84 25.33 2.38 3.90
C ALA A 84 25.62 2.39 2.40
N LYS A 85 24.60 2.43 1.54
CA LYS A 85 24.76 2.50 0.09
C LYS A 85 25.06 3.92 -0.40
N LEU A 86 24.43 4.94 0.19
CA LEU A 86 24.55 6.34 -0.24
C LEU A 86 25.81 7.01 0.34
N PHE A 87 26.18 6.67 1.59
CA PHE A 87 27.28 7.30 2.33
C PHE A 87 28.42 6.33 2.62
N SER A 88 28.59 5.27 1.80
CA SER A 88 29.64 4.29 2.00
C SER A 88 31.01 4.93 1.75
N GLU A 89 31.73 5.21 2.84
CA GLU A 89 33.17 5.46 2.78
C GLU A 89 33.90 4.16 2.37
N VAL A 90 34.92 4.31 1.52
CA VAL A 90 35.78 3.20 1.06
C VAL A 90 36.32 2.45 2.28
N GLY A 91 35.94 1.17 2.44
CA GLY A 91 36.43 0.31 3.53
C GLY A 91 35.43 -0.13 4.60
N LYS A 92 34.20 0.39 4.65
CA LYS A 92 33.18 -0.09 5.60
C LYS A 92 32.47 -1.35 5.08
N LYS A 93 32.28 -2.34 5.97
CA LYS A 93 31.54 -3.60 5.66
C LYS A 93 30.16 -3.29 5.06
N ARG A 94 29.85 -3.87 3.90
CA ARG A 94 28.53 -3.77 3.26
C ARG A 94 27.46 -4.30 4.21
N PHE A 95 26.53 -3.44 4.61
CA PHE A 95 25.36 -3.85 5.38
C PHE A 95 24.48 -4.78 4.53
N ARG A 96 24.21 -5.98 5.02
CA ARG A 96 23.34 -6.96 4.35
C ARG A 96 21.99 -6.98 5.05
N LEU A 97 20.93 -6.90 4.27
CA LEU A 97 19.57 -7.09 4.76
C LEU A 97 19.40 -8.51 5.30
N SER A 98 18.68 -8.64 6.41
CA SER A 98 18.30 -9.95 6.96
C SER A 98 17.41 -10.72 5.98
N VAL A 99 17.37 -12.04 6.14
CA VAL A 99 16.48 -12.92 5.34
C VAL A 99 15.03 -12.51 5.54
N GLN A 100 14.64 -12.18 6.78
CA GLN A 100 13.30 -11.72 7.11
C GLN A 100 12.92 -10.46 6.34
N THR A 101 13.78 -9.45 6.32
CA THR A 101 13.53 -8.19 5.60
C THR A 101 13.42 -8.42 4.09
N ARG A 102 14.31 -9.23 3.52
CA ARG A 102 14.24 -9.58 2.08
C ARG A 102 12.94 -10.30 1.74
N LEU A 103 12.58 -11.32 2.54
CA LEU A 103 11.35 -12.06 2.35
C LEU A 103 10.13 -11.15 2.42
N THR A 104 10.05 -10.30 3.46
CA THR A 104 8.96 -9.36 3.64
C THR A 104 8.82 -8.39 2.45
N VAL A 105 9.93 -7.78 2.01
CA VAL A 105 9.89 -6.83 0.89
C VAL A 105 9.51 -7.51 -0.41
N LEU A 106 10.13 -8.65 -0.73
CA LEU A 106 9.84 -9.39 -1.96
C LEU A 106 8.39 -9.89 -2.00
N THR A 107 7.91 -10.46 -0.88
CA THR A 107 6.51 -10.93 -0.80
C THR A 107 5.53 -9.76 -0.90
N THR A 108 5.79 -8.63 -0.23
CA THR A 108 4.96 -7.43 -0.33
C THR A 108 4.87 -6.93 -1.77
N LEU A 109 6.01 -6.79 -2.45
CA LEU A 109 6.05 -6.36 -3.85
C LEU A 109 5.34 -7.37 -4.77
N GLY A 110 5.57 -8.66 -4.55
CA GLY A 110 4.91 -9.72 -5.31
C GLY A 110 3.37 -9.66 -5.18
N ILE A 111 2.85 -9.50 -3.97
CA ILE A 111 1.41 -9.37 -3.72
C ILE A 111 0.84 -8.12 -4.39
N ILE A 112 1.55 -6.98 -4.30
CA ILE A 112 1.11 -5.74 -4.95
C ILE A 112 1.03 -5.92 -6.47
N VAL A 113 2.08 -6.46 -7.09
CA VAL A 113 2.12 -6.66 -8.55
C VAL A 113 1.04 -7.66 -8.99
N VAL A 114 0.99 -8.84 -8.37
CA VAL A 114 0.01 -9.87 -8.72
C VAL A 114 -1.42 -9.38 -8.45
N GLY A 115 -1.66 -8.77 -7.28
CA GLY A 115 -2.97 -8.20 -6.93
C GLY A 115 -3.41 -7.12 -7.91
N THR A 116 -2.52 -6.20 -8.29
CA THR A 116 -2.81 -5.17 -9.30
C THR A 116 -3.22 -5.79 -10.63
N LEU A 117 -2.47 -6.78 -11.12
CA LEU A 117 -2.76 -7.43 -12.39
C LEU A 117 -4.08 -8.19 -12.36
N LEU A 118 -4.34 -8.96 -11.30
CA LEU A 118 -5.57 -9.73 -11.17
C LEU A 118 -6.81 -8.82 -11.07
N ILE A 119 -6.76 -7.76 -10.26
CA ILE A 119 -7.85 -6.80 -10.15
C ILE A 119 -8.04 -6.05 -11.46
N PHE A 120 -6.95 -5.65 -12.13
CA PHE A 120 -7.05 -4.97 -13.43
C PHE A 120 -7.73 -5.84 -14.48
N ILE A 121 -7.33 -7.11 -14.60
CA ILE A 121 -7.91 -8.04 -15.58
C ILE A 121 -9.38 -8.33 -15.25
N SER A 122 -9.71 -8.53 -13.97
CA SER A 122 -11.08 -8.83 -13.53
C SER A 122 -12.03 -7.65 -13.74
N GLU A 123 -11.60 -6.44 -13.41
CA GLU A 123 -12.50 -5.28 -13.30
C GLU A 123 -12.41 -4.29 -14.47
N ARG A 124 -11.49 -4.52 -15.44
CA ARG A 124 -11.26 -3.59 -16.56
C ARG A 124 -12.52 -3.29 -17.38
N THR A 125 -13.39 -4.25 -17.52
CA THR A 125 -14.63 -4.13 -18.33
C THR A 125 -15.88 -3.90 -17.46
N LEU A 126 -15.75 -3.92 -16.13
CA LEU A 126 -16.84 -3.78 -15.16
C LEU A 126 -16.64 -2.52 -14.31
N ALA A 127 -16.09 -2.62 -13.13
CA ALA A 127 -15.91 -1.49 -12.22
C ALA A 127 -15.06 -0.34 -12.82
N PHE A 128 -14.13 -0.67 -13.73
CA PHE A 128 -13.23 0.30 -14.38
C PHE A 128 -13.61 0.60 -15.84
N ALA A 129 -14.81 0.24 -16.30
CA ALA A 129 -15.23 0.40 -17.70
C ALA A 129 -15.20 1.87 -18.16
N SER A 130 -15.53 2.82 -17.30
CA SER A 130 -15.53 4.25 -17.58
C SER A 130 -14.17 4.95 -17.43
N PHE A 131 -13.14 4.23 -16.93
CA PHE A 131 -11.82 4.78 -16.68
C PHE A 131 -10.90 4.63 -17.90
N SER A 132 -9.98 5.57 -18.06
CA SER A 132 -8.86 5.39 -18.98
C SER A 132 -7.97 4.22 -18.54
N PHE A 133 -7.10 3.74 -19.44
CA PHE A 133 -6.17 2.65 -19.10
C PHE A 133 -5.33 2.96 -17.85
N PHE A 134 -4.82 4.18 -17.76
CA PHE A 134 -3.98 4.61 -16.64
C PHE A 134 -4.77 4.74 -15.33
N GLU A 135 -5.98 5.32 -15.38
CA GLU A 135 -6.85 5.44 -14.21
C GLU A 135 -7.27 4.05 -13.68
N ALA A 136 -7.61 3.12 -14.59
CA ALA A 136 -7.93 1.74 -14.22
C ALA A 136 -6.75 1.03 -13.57
N LEU A 137 -5.53 1.17 -14.13
CA LEU A 137 -4.31 0.58 -13.58
C LEU A 137 -4.01 1.14 -12.18
N MET A 138 -4.18 2.45 -12.00
CA MET A 138 -3.98 3.11 -10.71
C MET A 138 -4.96 2.65 -9.64
N ASN A 139 -6.25 2.57 -9.97
CA ASN A 139 -7.25 2.08 -9.03
C ASN A 139 -7.00 0.59 -8.73
N SER A 140 -6.58 -0.20 -9.69
CA SER A 140 -6.16 -1.60 -9.47
C SER A 140 -4.97 -1.70 -8.51
N TYR A 141 -3.95 -0.82 -8.67
CA TYR A 141 -2.84 -0.70 -7.74
C TYR A 141 -3.31 -0.29 -6.35
N PHE A 142 -4.19 0.69 -6.24
CA PHE A 142 -4.77 1.14 -4.98
C PHE A 142 -5.49 -0.02 -4.27
N PHE A 143 -6.36 -0.75 -4.98
CA PHE A 143 -7.09 -1.90 -4.43
C PHE A 143 -6.24 -3.16 -4.22
N SER A 144 -5.01 -3.21 -4.72
CA SER A 144 -4.07 -4.28 -4.34
C SER A 144 -3.42 -4.06 -2.96
N ILE A 145 -3.42 -2.81 -2.48
CA ILE A 145 -2.77 -2.41 -1.23
C ILE A 145 -3.78 -2.22 -0.10
N VAL A 146 -4.84 -1.46 -0.36
CA VAL A 146 -5.79 -1.00 0.66
C VAL A 146 -6.54 -2.13 1.38
N PRO A 147 -7.01 -3.21 0.73
CA PRO A 147 -7.67 -4.31 1.42
C PRO A 147 -6.81 -4.97 2.49
N ARG A 148 -5.49 -4.85 2.37
CA ARG A 148 -4.53 -5.36 3.34
C ARG A 148 -4.51 -4.52 4.61
N THR A 149 -5.69 -4.41 5.24
CA THR A 149 -5.98 -3.79 6.54
C THR A 149 -6.12 -2.27 6.59
N SER A 150 -6.12 -1.55 5.46
CA SER A 150 -6.31 -0.09 5.47
C SER A 150 -7.74 0.37 5.17
N GLY A 151 -8.50 -0.31 4.31
CA GLY A 151 -9.95 -0.12 4.16
C GLY A 151 -10.45 1.17 3.49
N PHE A 152 -9.60 2.04 2.93
CA PHE A 152 -10.04 3.18 2.12
C PHE A 152 -10.67 2.73 0.79
N ASN A 153 -11.60 3.52 0.26
CA ASN A 153 -12.25 3.23 -1.01
C ASN A 153 -12.15 4.41 -1.96
N THR A 154 -11.74 4.14 -3.22
CA THR A 154 -11.80 5.09 -4.33
C THR A 154 -12.95 4.78 -5.29
N ILE A 155 -13.60 3.63 -5.14
CA ILE A 155 -14.75 3.17 -5.92
C ILE A 155 -15.73 2.50 -4.95
N GLN A 156 -17.01 2.55 -5.24
CA GLN A 156 -18.01 1.89 -4.42
C GLN A 156 -17.83 0.37 -4.52
N MET A 157 -17.92 -0.32 -3.38
CA MET A 157 -17.76 -1.79 -3.35
C MET A 157 -18.87 -2.51 -4.11
N THR A 158 -20.03 -1.86 -4.28
CA THR A 158 -21.17 -2.37 -5.07
C THR A 158 -20.89 -2.45 -6.56
N ASP A 159 -19.90 -1.70 -7.06
CA ASP A 159 -19.56 -1.64 -8.48
C ASP A 159 -18.62 -2.79 -8.89
N PHE A 160 -18.00 -3.47 -7.90
CA PHE A 160 -17.13 -4.60 -8.17
C PHE A 160 -17.90 -5.85 -8.56
N SER A 161 -17.32 -6.63 -9.47
CA SER A 161 -17.82 -7.96 -9.79
C SER A 161 -17.69 -8.93 -8.62
N GLY A 162 -18.45 -10.03 -8.64
CA GLY A 162 -18.27 -11.11 -7.65
C GLY A 162 -16.85 -11.66 -7.61
N THR A 163 -16.17 -11.73 -8.77
CA THR A 163 -14.75 -12.13 -8.86
C THR A 163 -13.83 -11.11 -8.22
N GLY A 164 -14.07 -9.81 -8.46
CA GLY A 164 -13.31 -8.73 -7.84
C GLY A 164 -13.45 -8.74 -6.32
N VAL A 165 -14.67 -8.87 -5.82
CA VAL A 165 -14.93 -8.97 -4.36
C VAL A 165 -14.19 -10.17 -3.77
N LEU A 166 -14.20 -11.34 -4.42
CA LEU A 166 -13.45 -12.51 -3.97
C LEU A 166 -11.94 -12.25 -3.91
N LEU A 167 -11.38 -11.60 -4.93
CA LEU A 167 -9.97 -11.21 -4.94
C LEU A 167 -9.62 -10.25 -3.80
N LEU A 168 -10.48 -9.26 -3.54
CA LEU A 168 -10.32 -8.35 -2.41
C LEU A 168 -10.33 -9.09 -1.07
N MET A 169 -11.27 -10.03 -0.88
CA MET A 169 -11.34 -10.87 0.32
C MET A 169 -10.05 -11.68 0.51
N MET A 170 -9.48 -12.26 -0.55
CA MET A 170 -8.20 -12.98 -0.49
C MET A 170 -7.05 -12.05 -0.08
N LEU A 171 -7.01 -10.83 -0.60
CA LEU A 171 -6.00 -9.84 -0.23
C LEU A 171 -6.16 -9.36 1.23
N MET A 172 -7.40 -9.24 1.73
CA MET A 172 -7.68 -8.89 3.12
C MET A 172 -7.11 -9.89 4.13
N PHE A 173 -7.00 -11.17 3.73
CA PHE A 173 -6.44 -12.22 4.58
C PHE A 173 -4.93 -12.05 4.81
N ILE A 174 -4.21 -11.45 3.85
CA ILE A 174 -2.76 -11.23 3.91
C ILE A 174 -2.50 -9.81 4.40
N GLY A 175 -2.12 -9.67 5.66
CA GLY A 175 -1.85 -8.37 6.28
C GLY A 175 -0.44 -7.83 6.02
N GLY A 176 0.09 -7.10 7.01
CA GLY A 176 1.43 -6.52 6.95
C GLY A 176 2.52 -7.38 7.58
N SER A 177 3.69 -6.77 7.77
CA SER A 177 4.85 -7.40 8.42
C SER A 177 4.67 -7.50 9.94
N SER A 178 5.49 -8.33 10.58
CA SER A 178 5.62 -8.34 12.04
C SER A 178 6.14 -6.98 12.53
N GLY A 179 5.52 -6.46 13.62
CA GLY A 179 5.85 -5.14 14.13
C GLY A 179 5.37 -3.98 13.28
N SER A 180 4.36 -4.20 12.42
CA SER A 180 3.65 -3.18 11.67
C SER A 180 2.31 -2.81 12.32
N THR A 181 1.69 -1.74 11.83
CA THR A 181 0.34 -1.32 12.23
C THR A 181 -0.76 -2.22 11.64
N ALA A 182 -0.42 -3.05 10.65
CA ALA A 182 -1.35 -3.91 9.94
C ALA A 182 -1.67 -5.22 10.69
N GLY A 183 -2.92 -5.66 10.63
CA GLY A 183 -3.42 -6.95 11.11
C GLY A 183 -3.15 -8.12 10.15
N GLY A 184 -3.98 -9.17 10.21
CA GLY A 184 -3.95 -10.31 9.29
C GLY A 184 -2.77 -11.26 9.43
N ILE A 185 -2.69 -12.27 8.51
CA ILE A 185 -1.52 -13.16 8.43
C ILE A 185 -0.31 -12.34 7.99
N LYS A 186 0.77 -12.46 8.75
CA LYS A 186 1.98 -11.67 8.49
C LYS A 186 2.60 -12.04 7.15
N VAL A 187 2.94 -11.02 6.35
CA VAL A 187 3.54 -11.19 5.01
C VAL A 187 4.76 -12.12 5.03
N GLY A 188 5.60 -12.04 6.07
CA GLY A 188 6.74 -12.93 6.24
C GLY A 188 6.34 -14.41 6.36
N THR A 189 5.28 -14.71 7.14
CA THR A 189 4.74 -16.07 7.28
C THR A 189 4.15 -16.57 5.96
N PHE A 190 3.38 -15.72 5.26
CA PHE A 190 2.84 -16.05 3.95
C PHE A 190 3.95 -16.30 2.92
N GLY A 191 4.96 -15.43 2.88
CA GLY A 191 6.11 -15.59 1.98
C GLY A 191 6.91 -16.86 2.26
N LEU A 192 7.09 -17.23 3.53
CA LEU A 192 7.74 -18.48 3.91
C LEU A 192 6.94 -19.71 3.43
N LEU A 193 5.62 -19.66 3.61
CA LEU A 193 4.72 -20.75 3.16
C LEU A 193 4.79 -20.93 1.64
N VAL A 194 4.77 -19.83 0.88
CA VAL A 194 4.91 -19.87 -0.58
C VAL A 194 6.28 -20.42 -0.98
N ALA A 195 7.36 -19.92 -0.35
CA ALA A 195 8.72 -20.40 -0.64
C ALA A 195 8.88 -21.88 -0.33
N TYR A 196 8.37 -22.36 0.81
CA TYR A 196 8.38 -23.78 1.17
C TYR A 196 7.61 -24.64 0.17
N THR A 197 6.42 -24.21 -0.22
CA THR A 197 5.60 -24.92 -1.19
C THR A 197 6.32 -25.03 -2.54
N LEU A 198 6.93 -23.95 -3.02
CA LEU A 198 7.70 -23.94 -4.27
C LEU A 198 8.94 -24.85 -4.20
N ALA A 199 9.69 -24.84 -3.09
CA ALA A 199 10.83 -25.71 -2.88
C ALA A 199 10.42 -27.18 -2.93
N ARG A 200 9.29 -27.51 -2.30
CA ARG A 200 8.73 -28.87 -2.30
C ARG A 200 8.35 -29.34 -3.70
N PHE A 201 7.72 -28.49 -4.52
CA PHE A 201 7.43 -28.81 -5.93
C PHE A 201 8.68 -28.98 -6.80
N ARG A 202 9.80 -28.36 -6.43
CA ARG A 202 11.10 -28.52 -7.12
C ARG A 202 11.87 -29.75 -6.64
N GLY A 203 11.39 -30.50 -5.65
CA GLY A 203 12.08 -31.66 -5.09
C GLY A 203 13.25 -31.28 -4.18
N GLU A 204 13.38 -30.02 -3.76
CA GLU A 204 14.36 -29.58 -2.79
C GLU A 204 13.84 -29.94 -1.38
N THR A 205 14.53 -30.85 -0.69
CA THR A 205 14.19 -31.31 0.69
C THR A 205 15.06 -30.61 1.73
#